data_56eb6afa373cd1ef32e71b8320caa0af
#
_entry.id   56eb6afa373cd1ef32e71b8320caa0af
#
_cell.length_a   1.000
_cell.length_b   1.000
_cell.length_c   1.000
_cell.angle_alpha   90.00
_cell.angle_beta   90.00
_cell.angle_gamma   90.00
#
_symmetry.space_group_name_H-M   'P 1'
#
loop_
_entity.id
_entity.type
_entity.pdbx_description
1 polymer ?
#
loop_
_entity_poly.entity_id
_entity_poly.type
_entity_poly.pdbx_seq_one_letter_code
_entity_poly.pdbx_strand_id
1 'polypeptide(L)' 'MKGELGKMIYCCEEHVDLAIDVVVDEYETFPQLTKIEEEKKLSTTCEYCQNNAIYVVANE' A
#
# COMPACT_ATOMS: atom_id res chain seq x y z
N MET A 1 8.36 -1.89 19.97
CA MET A 1 8.57 -2.03 19.43
C MET A 1 8.22 -1.92 18.51
N LYS A 2 8.13 -1.75 18.35
CA LYS A 2 8.01 -1.67 17.58
C LYS A 2 8.40 -1.87 16.60
N GLY A 3 8.53 -1.99 16.45
CA GLY A 3 9.31 -2.25 15.46
C GLY A 3 8.86 -2.75 14.20
N GLU A 4 7.76 -2.59 13.88
CA GLU A 4 7.29 -2.97 12.62
C GLU A 4 7.72 -2.02 11.59
N LEU A 5 8.81 -2.27 10.98
CA LEU A 5 9.30 -1.42 9.92
C LEU A 5 8.76 -1.90 8.60
N GLY A 6 8.44 -0.99 7.72
CA GLY A 6 8.19 -1.36 6.36
C GLY A 6 6.90 -2.10 6.12
N LYS A 7 5.87 -1.75 6.81
CA LYS A 7 4.59 -2.32 6.46
C LYS A 7 4.20 -1.86 5.07
N MET A 8 3.86 -2.80 4.21
CA MET A 8 3.54 -2.49 2.82
C MET A 8 2.14 -2.97 2.52
N ILE A 9 1.34 -2.09 1.93
CA ILE A 9 -0.01 -2.41 1.52
C ILE A 9 -0.10 -2.24 0.02
N TYR A 10 -0.46 -3.30 -0.66
CA TYR A 10 -0.64 -3.24 -2.11
C TYR A 10 -2.07 -2.89 -2.42
N CYS A 11 -2.27 -1.90 -3.26
CA CYS A 11 -3.60 -1.40 -3.53
C CYS A 11 -3.72 -0.94 -4.96
N CYS A 12 -4.94 -0.95 -5.45
CA CYS A 12 -5.24 -0.43 -6.77
C CYS A 12 -5.48 1.07 -6.67
N GLU A 13 -5.65 1.70 -7.83
CA GLU A 13 -5.78 3.14 -7.79
C GLU A 13 -7.08 3.59 -7.13
N GLU A 14 -8.04 2.70 -7.00
CA GLU A 14 -9.29 3.07 -6.33
C GLU A 14 -9.18 2.94 -4.83
N HIS A 15 -8.26 2.13 -4.34
CA HIS A 15 -8.15 1.90 -2.91
C HIS A 15 -6.88 2.50 -2.33
N VAL A 16 -6.12 3.21 -3.13
CA VAL A 16 -4.87 3.78 -2.63
C VAL A 16 -5.15 4.80 -1.54
N ASP A 17 -6.24 5.57 -1.67
CA ASP A 17 -6.58 6.53 -0.62
C ASP A 17 -6.92 5.82 0.67
N LEU A 18 -7.60 4.69 0.57
CA LEU A 18 -7.94 3.94 1.76
C LEU A 18 -6.69 3.41 2.43
N ALA A 19 -5.74 2.91 1.65
CA ALA A 19 -4.51 2.41 2.22
C ALA A 19 -3.73 3.51 2.91
N ILE A 20 -3.69 4.68 2.30
CA ILE A 20 -3.00 5.81 2.92
C ILE A 20 -3.66 6.17 4.24
N ASP A 21 -4.98 6.19 4.24
CA ASP A 21 -5.71 6.55 5.44
C ASP A 21 -5.44 5.56 6.57
N VAL A 22 -5.36 4.29 6.24
CA VAL A 22 -5.09 3.27 7.24
C VAL A 22 -3.71 3.50 7.86
N VAL A 23 -2.71 3.75 7.04
CA VAL A 23 -1.37 3.94 7.56
C VAL A 23 -1.29 5.19 8.40
N VAL A 24 -1.91 6.28 7.94
CA VAL A 24 -1.89 7.51 8.71
C VAL A 24 -2.56 7.31 10.06
N ASP A 25 -3.66 6.57 10.07
CA ASP A 25 -4.38 6.36 11.30
C ASP A 25 -3.62 5.47 12.27
N GLU A 26 -2.93 4.44 11.76
CA GLU A 26 -2.26 3.50 12.64
C GLU A 26 -0.90 4.00 13.08
N TYR A 27 -0.18 4.65 12.20
CA TYR A 27 1.19 5.05 12.52
C TYR A 27 1.35 6.53 12.72
N GLU A 28 0.30 7.28 12.45
CA GLU A 28 0.32 8.73 12.63
C GLU A 28 1.45 9.37 11.83
N THR A 29 1.71 8.83 10.67
CA THR A 29 2.71 9.37 9.78
C THR A 29 2.23 9.17 8.36
N PHE A 30 2.64 10.05 7.48
CA PHE A 30 2.22 9.95 6.10
C PHE A 30 3.07 8.89 5.40
N PRO A 31 2.47 7.92 4.75
CA PRO A 31 3.23 6.84 4.13
C PRO A 31 3.86 7.28 2.82
N GLN A 32 4.77 6.45 2.36
CA GLN A 32 5.35 6.65 1.06
C GLN A 32 4.57 5.86 0.03
N LEU A 33 4.29 6.50 -1.07
CA LEU A 33 3.51 5.89 -2.13
C LEU A 33 4.43 5.60 -3.30
N THR A 34 4.46 4.35 -3.72
CA THR A 34 5.31 3.93 -4.81
C THR A 34 4.47 3.18 -5.82
N LYS A 35 4.77 3.41 -7.09
CA LYS A 35 4.05 2.71 -8.13
C LYS A 35 4.69 1.36 -8.38
N ILE A 36 3.87 0.33 -8.49
CA ILE A 36 4.37 -1.02 -8.70
C ILE A 36 4.82 -1.17 -10.15
N GLU A 37 5.93 -1.86 -10.35
CA GLU A 37 6.43 -2.10 -11.69
C GLU A 37 5.45 -2.96 -12.46
N GLU A 38 5.43 -2.78 -13.77
CA GLU A 38 4.46 -3.48 -14.58
C GLU A 38 4.62 -4.98 -14.50
N GLU A 39 5.83 -5.45 -14.34
CA GLU A 39 6.04 -6.88 -14.24
C GLU A 39 5.37 -7.45 -13.00
N LYS A 40 5.33 -6.68 -11.95
CA LYS A 40 4.79 -7.16 -10.70
C LYS A 40 3.31 -6.90 -10.55
N LYS A 41 2.76 -6.02 -11.37
CA LYS A 41 1.34 -5.75 -11.30
C LYS A 41 0.52 -6.99 -11.56
N LEU A 42 1.01 -7.84 -12.44
CA LEU A 42 0.24 -9.01 -12.85
C LEU A 42 0.16 -10.05 -11.76
N SER A 43 1.13 -10.07 -10.86
CA SER A 43 1.10 -11.06 -9.80
C SER A 43 0.80 -10.47 -8.44
N THR A 44 0.44 -9.20 -8.38
CA THR A 44 0.13 -8.56 -7.12
C THR A 44 -1.29 -8.04 -7.15
N THR A 45 -2.08 -8.41 -6.18
CA THR A 45 -3.47 -7.96 -6.13
C THR A 45 -3.67 -6.96 -5.01
N CYS A 46 -4.67 -6.11 -5.20
CA CYS A 46 -5.06 -5.16 -4.18
C CYS A 46 -5.53 -5.91 -2.93
N GLU A 47 -5.18 -5.37 -1.76
CA GLU A 47 -5.58 -6.02 -0.53
C GLU A 47 -7.03 -5.77 -0.18
N TYR A 48 -7.66 -4.80 -0.80
CA TYR A 48 -9.04 -4.45 -0.47
C TYR A 48 -10.04 -4.93 -1.51
N CYS A 49 -9.55 -5.31 -2.65
CA CYS A 49 -10.38 -5.91 -3.68
C CYS A 49 -9.50 -6.89 -4.42
N GLN A 50 -10.00 -7.45 -5.51
CA GLN A 50 -9.20 -8.47 -6.18
C GLN A 50 -8.68 -8.01 -7.52
N ASN A 51 -8.71 -6.71 -7.73
CA ASN A 51 -8.08 -6.16 -8.92
C ASN A 51 -6.58 -6.10 -8.74
N ASN A 52 -5.88 -5.95 -9.85
CA ASN A 52 -4.43 -5.85 -9.79
C ASN A 52 -4.03 -4.62 -9.02
N ALA A 53 -3.04 -4.75 -8.16
CA ALA A 53 -2.52 -3.61 -7.44
C ALA A 53 -1.67 -2.76 -8.36
N ILE A 54 -1.74 -1.46 -8.16
CA ILE A 54 -0.97 -0.51 -8.94
C ILE A 54 0.02 0.25 -8.07
N TYR A 55 -0.33 0.45 -6.82
CA TYR A 55 0.51 1.21 -5.90
C TYR A 55 0.83 0.39 -4.68
N VAL A 56 1.95 0.69 -4.07
CA VAL A 56 2.26 0.14 -2.76
C VAL A 56 2.42 1.31 -1.81
N VAL A 57 1.72 1.21 -0.69
CA VAL A 57 1.77 2.22 0.38
C VAL A 57 2.63 1.64 1.47
N ALA A 58 3.73 2.31 1.77
CA ALA A 58 4.69 1.79 2.73
C ALA A 58 4.87 2.77 3.87
N ASN A 59 5.01 2.23 5.05
CA ASN A 59 5.31 3.03 6.22
C ASN A 59 6.80 2.96 6.46
N GLU A 60 7.48 3.99 6.08
CA GLU A 60 8.90 3.89 6.16
C GLU A 60 9.59 5.16 6.62
#